data_2a6e3e58446ffb67da70f81f4fae939d
#
_entry.id   2a6e3e58446ffb67da70f81f4fae939d
#
_cell.length_a   1.000
_cell.length_b   1.000
_cell.length_c   1.000
_cell.angle_alpha   90.00
_cell.angle_beta   90.00
_cell.angle_gamma   90.00
#
_symmetry.space_group_name_H-M   'P 1'
#
loop_
_entity.id
_entity.type
_entity.pdbx_description
1 polymer ?
#
loop_
_entity_poly.entity_id
_entity_poly.type
_entity_poly.pdbx_seq_one_letter_code
_entity_poly.pdbx_strand_id
1 'polypeptide(L)'
;LTSLSLPSDDTFSPFAETIYKQKYAQPGEEWRDTARRVVETVMKPYFPELVEEMADAVATRKFMPGGRYLYATGKRFHQTQNCLLLKVEDSRESISDLLERVASGLMTGAGIGIVWSALRPNGAKVEGMGGTSTGPIAFMQMVNEVGRHIMQGGARRSAIWAGLHWNHPDVFDFIRLKDWSEDIKAAKEKDFNAYAPMDGTNISVILDDDFFAAYEDPASEMHDWAHKVYWEVVEHMLTTAEPGFSIDVGENAGEHLRNACTEVTSSDDNDICNLGSINLARLNTKEEFARLVELGTAFLLAGTCYSLVPFEGVAKTRAKNRRLGLGLMGIYEWLVARGYRYEQNDELASWLDEYAKSTEIAARYAARIGVSAPVKTRAIAPTGTIGILAETTTGIEPLFAVAFKRRYLKGKEWHFQYVVDATARRLVEKYNLDADDIETAYDLARDPERRIAFQAWVQKWVDHGISSTLNLPSVGEQQFTHKEFGEMLYGYLPDLRGVTAYPDGSRGGQPLTVVPFWEADGAEGIEYEEIGGENACVGGVCGV
;
A
#
# COMPACT_ATOMS: atom_id res chain seq x y z
N LEU A 1 23.72 -10.59 -35.02
CA LEU A 1 23.38 -10.39 -33.59
C LEU A 1 24.05 -9.09 -33.15
N THR A 2 23.41 -7.97 -33.45
CA THR A 2 23.77 -6.66 -32.93
C THR A 2 23.35 -6.64 -31.45
N SER A 3 24.33 -6.50 -30.56
CA SER A 3 24.09 -6.23 -29.14
C SER A 3 23.33 -4.91 -29.04
N LEU A 4 22.02 -4.98 -28.86
CA LEU A 4 21.24 -3.88 -28.37
C LEU A 4 21.78 -3.56 -26.96
N SER A 5 22.53 -2.47 -26.85
CA SER A 5 22.89 -1.92 -25.55
C SER A 5 21.59 -1.52 -24.88
N LEU A 6 21.18 -2.30 -23.87
CA LEU A 6 20.16 -1.84 -22.94
C LEU A 6 20.57 -0.45 -22.43
N PRO A 7 19.61 0.49 -22.22
CA PRO A 7 19.93 1.73 -21.53
C PRO A 7 20.77 1.38 -20.30
N SER A 8 21.82 2.13 -20.03
CA SER A 8 22.61 1.92 -18.84
C SER A 8 21.63 1.84 -17.67
N ASP A 9 21.87 0.97 -16.68
CA ASP A 9 20.97 0.75 -15.53
C ASP A 9 20.62 2.04 -14.76
N ASP A 10 21.22 3.14 -15.13
CA ASP A 10 21.10 4.48 -14.54
C ASP A 10 20.13 5.41 -15.28
N THR A 11 19.65 5.07 -16.48
CA THR A 11 18.73 5.92 -17.24
C THR A 11 17.27 5.55 -16.97
N PHE A 12 16.44 6.56 -16.77
CA PHE A 12 14.98 6.41 -16.71
C PHE A 12 14.37 6.37 -18.11
N SER A 13 13.25 5.67 -18.24
CA SER A 13 12.32 5.93 -19.34
C SER A 13 11.77 7.36 -19.26
N PRO A 14 11.31 7.95 -20.37
CA PRO A 14 10.77 9.32 -20.36
C PRO A 14 9.65 9.52 -19.33
N PHE A 15 8.84 8.50 -19.09
CA PHE A 15 7.76 8.54 -18.09
C PHE A 15 8.31 8.54 -16.65
N ALA A 16 9.22 7.63 -16.33
CA ALA A 16 9.86 7.57 -15.02
C ALA A 16 10.64 8.85 -14.70
N GLU A 17 11.35 9.40 -15.70
CA GLU A 17 12.08 10.67 -15.56
C GLU A 17 11.14 11.83 -15.26
N THR A 18 10.01 11.90 -15.94
CA THR A 18 8.98 12.93 -15.69
C THR A 18 8.49 12.86 -14.24
N ILE A 19 8.15 11.65 -13.75
CA ILE A 19 7.70 11.45 -12.36
C ILE A 19 8.81 11.81 -11.37
N TYR A 20 10.05 11.41 -11.64
CA TYR A 20 11.20 11.75 -10.79
C TYR A 20 11.37 13.26 -10.66
N LYS A 21 11.44 13.96 -11.79
CA LYS A 21 11.67 15.43 -11.81
C LYS A 21 10.53 16.22 -11.20
N GLN A 22 9.29 15.78 -11.39
CA GLN A 22 8.12 16.45 -10.81
C GLN A 22 7.98 16.27 -9.29
N LYS A 23 8.38 15.10 -8.75
CA LYS A 23 8.05 14.74 -7.37
C LYS A 23 9.23 14.74 -6.42
N TYR A 24 10.44 14.42 -6.86
CA TYR A 24 11.54 14.06 -5.97
C TYR A 24 12.85 14.83 -6.20
N ALA A 25 13.16 15.18 -7.45
CA ALA A 25 14.37 15.91 -7.75
C ALA A 25 14.41 17.28 -7.07
N GLN A 26 15.52 17.62 -6.47
CA GLN A 26 15.82 18.99 -6.06
C GLN A 26 16.39 19.77 -7.24
N PRO A 27 16.39 21.11 -7.23
CA PRO A 27 16.90 21.90 -8.34
C PRO A 27 18.33 21.50 -8.74
N GLY A 28 18.50 21.08 -10.00
CA GLY A 28 19.79 20.67 -10.54
C GLY A 28 20.25 19.24 -10.24
N GLU A 29 19.41 18.45 -9.53
CA GLU A 29 19.73 17.05 -9.27
C GLU A 29 19.40 16.13 -10.44
N GLU A 30 20.31 15.20 -10.70
CA GLU A 30 20.04 13.96 -11.41
C GLU A 30 19.85 12.79 -10.42
N TRP A 31 19.39 11.63 -10.89
CA TRP A 31 19.04 10.51 -10.01
C TRP A 31 20.20 10.05 -9.11
N ARG A 32 21.43 10.00 -9.61
CA ARG A 32 22.61 9.66 -8.80
C ARG A 32 22.86 10.66 -7.69
N ASP A 33 22.60 11.95 -7.93
CA ASP A 33 22.74 12.99 -6.90
C ASP A 33 21.69 12.80 -5.79
N THR A 34 20.44 12.49 -6.17
CA THR A 34 19.39 12.15 -5.22
C THR A 34 19.73 10.90 -4.41
N ALA A 35 20.20 9.84 -5.06
CA ALA A 35 20.62 8.61 -4.37
C ALA A 35 21.69 8.91 -3.32
N ARG A 36 22.73 9.66 -3.70
CA ARG A 36 23.83 10.06 -2.81
C ARG A 36 23.32 10.96 -1.67
N ARG A 37 22.56 12.00 -1.98
CA ARG A 37 21.98 12.90 -0.97
C ARG A 37 21.20 12.13 0.10
N VAL A 38 20.31 11.24 -0.33
CA VAL A 38 19.46 10.47 0.57
C VAL A 38 20.31 9.56 1.46
N VAL A 39 21.19 8.78 0.87
CA VAL A 39 21.97 7.79 1.62
C VAL A 39 23.00 8.45 2.53
N GLU A 40 23.78 9.41 2.06
CA GLU A 40 24.77 10.11 2.89
C GLU A 40 24.09 10.80 4.09
N THR A 41 23.02 11.54 3.82
CA THR A 41 22.33 12.29 4.89
C THR A 41 21.77 11.37 5.97
N VAL A 42 21.20 10.23 5.59
CA VAL A 42 20.55 9.30 6.52
C VAL A 42 21.57 8.39 7.22
N MET A 43 22.51 7.80 6.47
CA MET A 43 23.36 6.74 7.01
C MET A 43 24.70 7.19 7.56
N LYS A 44 25.31 8.22 6.97
CA LYS A 44 26.68 8.63 7.32
C LYS A 44 26.91 8.91 8.82
N PRO A 45 25.92 9.47 9.57
CA PRO A 45 26.08 9.67 11.01
C PRO A 45 26.16 8.37 11.83
N TYR A 46 25.68 7.25 11.29
CA TYR A 46 25.52 5.99 12.02
C TYR A 46 26.36 4.85 11.44
N PHE A 47 26.41 4.75 10.11
CA PHE A 47 27.04 3.63 9.37
C PHE A 47 27.83 4.17 8.17
N PRO A 48 28.86 5.00 8.39
CA PRO A 48 29.62 5.65 7.31
C PRO A 48 30.27 4.65 6.35
N GLU A 49 30.64 3.47 6.80
CA GLU A 49 31.26 2.40 6.01
C GLU A 49 30.30 1.75 5.00
N LEU A 50 28.99 1.89 5.17
CA LEU A 50 27.98 1.32 4.27
C LEU A 50 27.48 2.32 3.22
N VAL A 51 27.85 3.58 3.32
CA VAL A 51 27.28 4.67 2.50
C VAL A 51 27.53 4.47 1.01
N GLU A 52 28.75 4.15 0.59
CA GLU A 52 29.08 4.01 -0.84
C GLU A 52 28.32 2.84 -1.48
N GLU A 53 28.28 1.69 -0.82
CA GLU A 53 27.58 0.51 -1.33
C GLU A 53 26.07 0.74 -1.37
N MET A 54 25.49 1.37 -0.33
CA MET A 54 24.08 1.68 -0.31
C MET A 54 23.69 2.75 -1.34
N ALA A 55 24.54 3.78 -1.54
CA ALA A 55 24.30 4.80 -2.56
C ALA A 55 24.31 4.20 -3.98
N ASP A 56 25.21 3.25 -4.24
CA ASP A 56 25.21 2.51 -5.49
C ASP A 56 23.96 1.64 -5.65
N ALA A 57 23.54 0.95 -4.60
CA ALA A 57 22.31 0.15 -4.61
C ALA A 57 21.05 0.99 -4.92
N VAL A 58 20.97 2.22 -4.41
CA VAL A 58 19.88 3.15 -4.74
C VAL A 58 20.05 3.69 -6.16
N ALA A 59 21.24 4.12 -6.57
CA ALA A 59 21.50 4.64 -7.90
C ALA A 59 21.16 3.62 -9.00
N THR A 60 21.48 2.35 -8.78
CA THR A 60 21.19 1.24 -9.70
C THR A 60 19.77 0.68 -9.52
N ARG A 61 18.96 1.27 -8.63
CA ARG A 61 17.56 0.88 -8.36
C ARG A 61 17.38 -0.56 -7.88
N LYS A 62 18.41 -1.13 -7.27
CA LYS A 62 18.35 -2.41 -6.56
C LYS A 62 17.66 -2.28 -5.20
N PHE A 63 17.75 -1.09 -4.60
CA PHE A 63 16.99 -0.68 -3.43
C PHE A 63 16.33 0.67 -3.69
N MET A 64 15.06 0.79 -3.36
CA MET A 64 14.30 2.03 -3.49
C MET A 64 13.85 2.52 -2.11
N PRO A 65 14.42 3.63 -1.62
CA PRO A 65 13.86 4.31 -0.45
C PRO A 65 12.42 4.70 -0.69
N GLY A 66 11.59 4.67 0.33
CA GLY A 66 10.21 5.15 0.23
C GLY A 66 10.15 6.60 -0.27
N GLY A 67 9.06 6.97 -0.92
CA GLY A 67 8.92 8.29 -1.55
C GLY A 67 9.17 9.45 -0.58
N ARG A 68 8.89 9.27 0.71
CA ARG A 68 9.18 10.30 1.73
C ARG A 68 10.68 10.52 1.93
N TYR A 69 11.51 9.49 1.83
CA TYR A 69 12.97 9.64 1.86
C TYR A 69 13.45 10.46 0.68
N LEU A 70 12.98 10.12 -0.52
CA LEU A 70 13.37 10.84 -1.74
C LEU A 70 12.96 12.32 -1.68
N TYR A 71 11.76 12.60 -1.17
CA TYR A 71 11.20 13.94 -1.08
C TYR A 71 11.76 14.79 0.06
N ALA A 72 11.85 14.24 1.29
CA ALA A 72 12.06 15.03 2.50
C ALA A 72 13.52 15.12 2.95
N THR A 73 14.39 14.17 2.54
CA THR A 73 15.79 14.15 2.97
C THR A 73 16.53 15.41 2.53
N GLY A 74 17.23 16.04 3.46
CA GLY A 74 17.98 17.28 3.23
C GLY A 74 17.14 18.56 3.35
N LYS A 75 15.82 18.47 3.50
CA LYS A 75 14.97 19.64 3.74
C LYS A 75 15.02 20.07 5.22
N ARG A 76 14.69 21.31 5.49
CA ARG A 76 14.65 21.86 6.86
C ARG A 76 13.70 21.05 7.75
N PHE A 77 12.51 20.70 7.25
CA PHE A 77 11.61 19.77 7.90
C PHE A 77 11.67 18.43 7.16
N HIS A 78 12.35 17.45 7.75
CA HIS A 78 12.68 16.17 7.13
C HIS A 78 12.02 14.99 7.84
N GLN A 79 10.72 14.88 7.74
CA GLN A 79 10.00 13.69 8.17
C GLN A 79 10.03 12.63 7.07
N THR A 80 10.85 11.59 7.26
CA THR A 80 10.99 10.46 6.33
C THR A 80 10.16 9.25 6.73
N GLN A 81 9.69 9.19 7.98
CA GLN A 81 8.74 8.19 8.46
C GLN A 81 7.31 8.64 8.12
N ASN A 82 6.55 7.80 7.45
CA ASN A 82 5.28 8.19 6.83
C ASN A 82 4.08 7.34 7.21
N CYS A 83 4.25 6.28 8.00
CA CYS A 83 3.17 5.39 8.40
C CYS A 83 2.85 5.63 9.88
N LEU A 84 1.86 6.48 10.16
CA LEU A 84 1.44 6.85 11.52
C LEU A 84 0.19 6.07 11.93
N LEU A 85 0.24 5.47 13.12
CA LEU A 85 -0.82 4.65 13.69
C LEU A 85 -1.32 5.31 14.98
N LEU A 86 -2.63 5.57 15.05
CA LEU A 86 -3.24 6.30 16.15
C LEU A 86 -4.38 5.49 16.79
N LYS A 87 -4.53 5.68 18.10
CA LYS A 87 -5.69 5.23 18.88
C LYS A 87 -6.55 6.42 19.30
N VAL A 88 -7.80 6.14 19.57
CA VAL A 88 -8.72 7.04 20.23
C VAL A 88 -9.41 6.31 21.39
N GLU A 89 -9.63 7.01 22.48
CA GLU A 89 -10.39 6.52 23.63
C GLU A 89 -11.74 7.22 23.69
N ASP A 90 -12.70 6.59 24.37
CA ASP A 90 -14.08 7.09 24.49
C ASP A 90 -14.18 8.23 25.49
N SER A 91 -13.50 9.33 25.19
CA SER A 91 -13.54 10.58 25.98
C SER A 91 -13.48 11.81 25.06
N ARG A 92 -14.09 12.90 25.52
CA ARG A 92 -14.08 14.18 24.81
C ARG A 92 -12.64 14.65 24.54
N GLU A 93 -11.79 14.51 25.54
CA GLU A 93 -10.39 14.93 25.49
C GLU A 93 -9.62 14.13 24.45
N SER A 94 -9.76 12.81 24.44
CA SER A 94 -9.10 11.93 23.48
C SER A 94 -9.56 12.17 22.04
N ILE A 95 -10.85 12.39 21.82
CA ILE A 95 -11.40 12.69 20.50
C ILE A 95 -10.89 14.06 19.99
N SER A 96 -10.85 15.07 20.85
CA SER A 96 -10.33 16.40 20.47
C SER A 96 -8.84 16.36 20.16
N ASP A 97 -8.05 15.68 20.98
CA ASP A 97 -6.63 15.45 20.77
C ASP A 97 -6.34 14.68 19.49
N LEU A 98 -7.17 13.66 19.17
CA LEU A 98 -7.04 12.91 17.92
C LEU A 98 -7.12 13.82 16.69
N LEU A 99 -8.05 14.77 16.65
CA LEU A 99 -8.19 15.69 15.51
C LEU A 99 -6.93 16.56 15.32
N GLU A 100 -6.34 17.03 16.42
CA GLU A 100 -5.07 17.77 16.38
C GLU A 100 -3.92 16.90 15.86
N ARG A 101 -3.79 15.67 16.37
CA ARG A 101 -2.76 14.71 15.95
C ARG A 101 -2.90 14.32 14.48
N VAL A 102 -4.12 14.13 13.99
CA VAL A 102 -4.40 13.84 12.58
C VAL A 102 -3.96 15.01 11.71
N ALA A 103 -4.39 16.23 12.03
CA ALA A 103 -4.02 17.42 11.25
C ALA A 103 -2.50 17.59 11.22
N SER A 104 -1.83 17.51 12.37
CA SER A 104 -0.37 17.61 12.48
C SER A 104 0.36 16.53 11.68
N GLY A 105 -0.08 15.27 11.80
CA GLY A 105 0.50 14.15 11.06
C GLY A 105 0.38 14.30 9.55
N LEU A 106 -0.80 14.68 9.06
CA LEU A 106 -1.03 14.90 7.63
C LEU A 106 -0.19 16.07 7.08
N MET A 107 -0.16 17.19 7.78
CA MET A 107 0.63 18.38 7.37
C MET A 107 2.11 18.05 7.24
N THR A 108 2.63 17.17 8.08
CA THR A 108 4.05 16.80 8.08
C THR A 108 4.39 15.64 7.13
N GLY A 109 3.39 15.00 6.55
CA GLY A 109 3.57 14.02 5.48
C GLY A 109 3.28 12.57 5.84
N ALA A 110 2.67 12.29 7.01
CA ALA A 110 2.24 10.95 7.36
C ALA A 110 0.93 10.57 6.68
N GLY A 111 0.82 9.29 6.25
CA GLY A 111 -0.46 8.62 6.08
C GLY A 111 -0.89 8.02 7.42
N ILE A 112 -2.17 8.05 7.73
CA ILE A 112 -2.67 7.78 9.07
C ILE A 112 -3.67 6.63 9.07
N GLY A 113 -3.54 5.72 10.04
CA GLY A 113 -4.56 4.73 10.33
C GLY A 113 -5.08 4.86 11.76
N ILE A 114 -6.38 4.65 11.93
CA ILE A 114 -7.07 4.81 13.23
C ILE A 114 -8.02 3.63 13.43
N VAL A 115 -7.97 3.02 14.61
CA VAL A 115 -8.99 2.07 15.06
C VAL A 115 -9.99 2.79 15.96
N TRP A 116 -11.27 2.63 15.64
CA TRP A 116 -12.36 3.39 16.24
C TRP A 116 -13.20 2.60 17.23
N SER A 117 -12.89 1.33 17.43
CA SER A 117 -13.71 0.38 18.17
C SER A 117 -13.87 0.67 19.66
N ALA A 118 -12.99 1.52 20.23
CA ALA A 118 -13.11 1.93 21.62
C ALA A 118 -14.26 2.93 21.87
N LEU A 119 -14.73 3.60 20.82
CA LEU A 119 -15.83 4.57 20.96
C LEU A 119 -17.16 3.85 21.16
N ARG A 120 -17.97 4.36 22.09
CA ARG A 120 -19.34 3.88 22.30
C ARG A 120 -20.19 4.03 21.04
N PRO A 121 -21.17 3.13 20.83
CA PRO A 121 -22.00 3.17 19.62
C PRO A 121 -22.93 4.37 19.58
N ASN A 122 -23.47 4.63 18.39
CA ASN A 122 -24.53 5.60 18.17
C ASN A 122 -25.74 5.27 19.06
N GLY A 123 -26.33 6.31 19.65
CA GLY A 123 -27.48 6.17 20.55
C GLY A 123 -27.14 5.79 21.99
N ALA A 124 -25.89 5.43 22.32
CA ALA A 124 -25.47 5.17 23.69
C ALA A 124 -25.59 6.43 24.56
N LYS A 125 -26.04 6.25 25.81
CA LYS A 125 -26.22 7.37 26.77
C LYS A 125 -24.87 8.05 27.08
N VAL A 126 -24.88 9.37 27.12
CA VAL A 126 -23.75 10.18 27.59
C VAL A 126 -24.02 10.59 29.04
N GLU A 127 -23.28 9.99 29.96
CA GLU A 127 -23.42 10.29 31.38
C GLU A 127 -22.97 11.74 31.70
N GLY A 128 -23.66 12.37 32.64
CA GLY A 128 -23.31 13.71 33.14
C GLY A 128 -23.78 14.90 32.32
N MET A 129 -23.94 14.77 31.00
CA MET A 129 -24.43 15.85 30.14
C MET A 129 -25.87 15.66 29.67
N GLY A 130 -26.38 14.43 29.75
CA GLY A 130 -27.63 14.04 29.10
C GLY A 130 -27.51 13.95 27.59
N GLY A 131 -28.39 13.22 26.94
CA GLY A 131 -28.37 12.97 25.51
C GLY A 131 -27.65 11.68 25.14
N THR A 132 -27.37 11.51 23.84
CA THR A 132 -26.83 10.28 23.28
C THR A 132 -25.60 10.53 22.41
N SER A 133 -24.73 9.52 22.30
CA SER A 133 -23.55 9.50 21.44
C SER A 133 -23.95 9.47 19.96
N THR A 134 -23.15 10.08 19.12
CA THR A 134 -23.23 9.98 17.65
C THR A 134 -22.49 8.77 17.07
N GLY A 135 -21.80 8.01 17.93
CA GLY A 135 -20.99 6.86 17.51
C GLY A 135 -19.68 7.20 16.79
N PRO A 136 -18.89 6.17 16.43
CA PRO A 136 -17.57 6.37 15.81
C PRO A 136 -17.66 6.95 14.40
N ILE A 137 -18.69 6.65 13.63
CA ILE A 137 -18.82 7.02 12.21
C ILE A 137 -18.82 8.54 12.02
N ALA A 138 -19.49 9.27 12.92
CA ALA A 138 -19.50 10.74 12.86
C ALA A 138 -18.07 11.33 12.98
N PHE A 139 -17.26 10.78 13.86
CA PHE A 139 -15.86 11.21 14.03
C PHE A 139 -14.95 10.74 12.90
N MET A 140 -15.20 9.55 12.33
CA MET A 140 -14.52 9.10 11.10
C MET A 140 -14.75 10.10 9.96
N GLN A 141 -15.99 10.59 9.80
CA GLN A 141 -16.32 11.59 8.79
C GLN A 141 -15.63 12.93 9.05
N MET A 142 -15.52 13.37 10.31
CA MET A 142 -14.75 14.58 10.67
C MET A 142 -13.28 14.43 10.27
N VAL A 143 -12.66 13.29 10.55
CA VAL A 143 -11.27 13.00 10.14
C VAL A 143 -11.14 12.94 8.62
N ASN A 144 -12.10 12.34 7.92
CA ASN A 144 -12.14 12.34 6.46
C ASN A 144 -12.15 13.77 5.89
N GLU A 145 -12.95 14.68 6.46
CA GLU A 145 -12.98 16.08 6.04
C GLU A 145 -11.65 16.80 6.33
N VAL A 146 -11.02 16.56 7.47
CA VAL A 146 -9.65 17.06 7.73
C VAL A 146 -8.71 16.63 6.61
N GLY A 147 -8.76 15.35 6.22
CA GLY A 147 -7.97 14.80 5.12
C GLY A 147 -8.26 15.41 3.75
N ARG A 148 -9.51 15.77 3.46
CA ARG A 148 -9.89 16.41 2.20
C ARG A 148 -9.24 17.78 2.01
N HIS A 149 -9.01 18.50 3.09
CA HIS A 149 -8.53 19.89 3.07
C HIS A 149 -7.04 20.04 3.37
N ILE A 150 -6.35 18.95 3.73
CA ILE A 150 -4.92 18.96 4.02
C ILE A 150 -4.17 18.15 2.96
N MET A 151 -3.22 18.81 2.28
CA MET A 151 -2.26 18.14 1.42
C MET A 151 -1.17 17.48 2.26
N GLN A 152 -1.06 16.16 2.18
CA GLN A 152 -0.07 15.36 2.92
C GLN A 152 1.35 15.83 2.61
N GLY A 153 2.00 16.46 3.60
CA GLY A 153 3.34 17.01 3.45
C GLY A 153 3.47 18.05 2.33
N GLY A 154 2.36 18.70 1.94
CA GLY A 154 2.33 19.72 0.90
C GLY A 154 2.44 19.21 -0.56
N ALA A 155 2.46 17.90 -0.77
CA ALA A 155 2.76 17.33 -2.10
C ALA A 155 1.82 16.21 -2.56
N ARG A 156 0.98 15.66 -1.68
CA ARG A 156 0.12 14.50 -1.98
C ARG A 156 -1.26 14.68 -1.37
N ARG A 157 -2.27 14.00 -1.93
CA ARG A 157 -3.56 13.86 -1.24
C ARG A 157 -3.36 13.07 0.04
N SER A 158 -4.14 13.38 1.07
CA SER A 158 -4.12 12.66 2.34
C SER A 158 -4.49 11.20 2.15
N ALA A 159 -3.82 10.33 2.88
CA ALA A 159 -4.12 8.92 2.96
C ALA A 159 -4.52 8.56 4.39
N ILE A 160 -5.74 8.05 4.56
CA ILE A 160 -6.31 7.69 5.86
C ILE A 160 -6.92 6.30 5.77
N TRP A 161 -6.80 5.54 6.85
CA TRP A 161 -7.49 4.27 7.05
C TRP A 161 -8.29 4.30 8.35
N ALA A 162 -9.49 3.72 8.32
CA ALA A 162 -10.33 3.52 9.49
C ALA A 162 -10.66 2.03 9.66
N GLY A 163 -10.40 1.49 10.84
CA GLY A 163 -10.75 0.14 11.22
C GLY A 163 -11.82 0.11 12.30
N LEU A 164 -12.74 -0.83 12.18
CA LEU A 164 -13.77 -1.12 13.18
C LEU A 164 -13.87 -2.63 13.40
N HIS A 165 -13.88 -3.07 14.67
CA HIS A 165 -14.01 -4.49 14.99
C HIS A 165 -15.38 -5.04 14.59
N TRP A 166 -15.39 -6.29 14.17
CA TRP A 166 -16.57 -7.05 13.73
C TRP A 166 -17.73 -7.07 14.74
N ASN A 167 -17.43 -7.03 16.04
CA ASN A 167 -18.40 -7.07 17.13
C ASN A 167 -18.89 -5.69 17.61
N HIS A 168 -18.45 -4.60 16.97
CA HIS A 168 -18.93 -3.27 17.31
C HIS A 168 -20.40 -3.11 16.90
N PRO A 169 -21.28 -2.55 17.75
CA PRO A 169 -22.71 -2.39 17.41
C PRO A 169 -22.98 -1.63 16.11
N ASP A 170 -22.12 -0.66 15.74
CA ASP A 170 -22.28 0.16 14.52
C ASP A 170 -21.60 -0.47 13.29
N VAL A 171 -21.17 -1.75 13.34
CA VAL A 171 -20.40 -2.36 12.26
C VAL A 171 -21.16 -2.43 10.94
N PHE A 172 -22.48 -2.66 10.97
CA PHE A 172 -23.27 -2.72 9.72
C PHE A 172 -23.41 -1.36 9.05
N ASP A 173 -23.58 -0.29 9.83
CA ASP A 173 -23.58 1.07 9.31
C ASP A 173 -22.19 1.43 8.74
N PHE A 174 -21.13 0.94 9.39
CA PHE A 174 -19.75 1.10 8.89
C PHE A 174 -19.53 0.36 7.57
N ILE A 175 -20.01 -0.88 7.44
CA ILE A 175 -19.88 -1.66 6.18
C ILE A 175 -20.53 -0.93 5.01
N ARG A 176 -21.66 -0.26 5.25
CA ARG A 176 -22.47 0.43 4.22
C ARG A 176 -22.05 1.88 3.96
N LEU A 177 -21.00 2.38 4.59
CA LEU A 177 -20.60 3.79 4.48
C LEU A 177 -20.34 4.27 3.05
N LYS A 178 -19.94 3.36 2.17
CA LYS A 178 -19.62 3.68 0.77
C LYS A 178 -20.66 3.15 -0.23
N ASP A 179 -21.84 2.82 0.23
CA ASP A 179 -23.00 2.54 -0.62
C ASP A 179 -23.57 3.86 -1.14
N TRP A 180 -22.81 4.50 -2.00
CA TRP A 180 -23.19 5.80 -2.54
C TRP A 180 -24.37 5.69 -3.47
N SER A 181 -25.27 6.68 -3.41
CA SER A 181 -26.38 6.80 -4.35
C SER A 181 -25.89 7.01 -5.79
N GLU A 182 -26.71 6.67 -6.76
CA GLU A 182 -26.39 6.86 -8.18
C GLU A 182 -26.06 8.31 -8.52
N ASP A 183 -26.70 9.29 -7.85
CA ASP A 183 -26.39 10.71 -8.03
C ASP A 183 -24.97 11.05 -7.55
N ILE A 184 -24.51 10.48 -6.42
CA ILE A 184 -23.15 10.66 -5.92
C ILE A 184 -22.14 10.00 -6.87
N LYS A 185 -22.42 8.78 -7.33
CA LYS A 185 -21.58 8.08 -8.30
C LYS A 185 -21.44 8.88 -9.60
N ALA A 186 -22.55 9.35 -10.17
CA ALA A 186 -22.55 10.17 -11.36
C ALA A 186 -21.82 11.53 -11.19
N ALA A 187 -21.90 12.13 -10.00
CA ALA A 187 -21.12 13.33 -9.68
C ALA A 187 -19.62 13.03 -9.64
N LYS A 188 -19.22 11.89 -9.05
CA LYS A 188 -17.82 11.44 -9.01
C LYS A 188 -17.24 11.10 -10.38
N GLU A 189 -18.04 10.57 -11.29
CA GLU A 189 -17.62 10.32 -12.68
C GLU A 189 -17.30 11.61 -13.45
N LYS A 190 -18.07 12.66 -13.18
CA LYS A 190 -17.86 13.98 -13.81
C LYS A 190 -16.72 14.76 -13.16
N ASP A 191 -16.61 14.69 -11.85
CA ASP A 191 -15.57 15.36 -11.06
C ASP A 191 -15.10 14.43 -9.93
N PHE A 192 -13.90 13.93 -10.06
CA PHE A 192 -13.28 13.10 -9.02
C PHE A 192 -13.25 13.78 -7.63
N ASN A 193 -13.25 15.12 -7.58
CA ASN A 193 -13.26 15.89 -6.33
C ASN A 193 -14.69 16.16 -5.80
N ALA A 194 -15.74 15.74 -6.51
CA ALA A 194 -17.10 15.82 -5.99
C ALA A 194 -17.19 15.09 -4.63
N TYR A 195 -17.98 15.64 -3.73
CA TYR A 195 -18.14 15.08 -2.39
C TYR A 195 -18.81 13.70 -2.41
N ALA A 196 -18.25 12.78 -1.65
CA ALA A 196 -18.92 11.53 -1.29
C ALA A 196 -18.51 11.14 0.14
N PRO A 197 -19.40 10.50 0.92
CA PRO A 197 -19.07 10.06 2.28
C PRO A 197 -17.82 9.16 2.31
N MET A 198 -16.87 9.46 3.20
CA MET A 198 -15.65 8.66 3.41
C MET A 198 -14.79 8.42 2.16
N ASP A 199 -14.86 9.30 1.17
CA ASP A 199 -14.15 9.12 -0.11
C ASP A 199 -12.62 9.26 -0.02
N GLY A 200 -12.11 9.90 1.02
CA GLY A 200 -10.68 10.04 1.32
C GLY A 200 -10.13 9.02 2.32
N THR A 201 -10.94 8.07 2.77
CA THR A 201 -10.58 7.12 3.83
C THR A 201 -10.84 5.69 3.38
N ASN A 202 -9.82 4.83 3.44
CA ASN A 202 -9.99 3.38 3.26
C ASN A 202 -10.59 2.79 4.53
N ILE A 203 -11.49 1.82 4.40
CA ILE A 203 -12.17 1.20 5.54
C ILE A 203 -11.97 -0.32 5.55
N SER A 204 -11.80 -0.89 6.75
CA SER A 204 -11.71 -2.34 6.93
C SER A 204 -12.41 -2.79 8.22
N VAL A 205 -13.08 -3.93 8.15
CA VAL A 205 -13.57 -4.63 9.34
C VAL A 205 -12.43 -5.46 9.93
N ILE A 206 -12.19 -5.30 11.23
CA ILE A 206 -11.14 -6.03 11.95
C ILE A 206 -11.72 -7.35 12.46
N LEU A 207 -11.05 -8.45 12.09
CA LEU A 207 -11.34 -9.80 12.53
C LEU A 207 -10.21 -10.29 13.46
N ASP A 208 -10.58 -10.77 14.62
CA ASP A 208 -9.69 -11.30 15.65
C ASP A 208 -9.96 -12.79 15.94
N ASP A 209 -9.22 -13.38 16.88
CA ASP A 209 -9.44 -14.78 17.26
C ASP A 209 -10.86 -15.04 17.77
N ASP A 210 -11.49 -14.06 18.45
CA ASP A 210 -12.87 -14.17 18.93
C ASP A 210 -13.87 -14.23 17.77
N PHE A 211 -13.59 -13.55 16.66
CA PHE A 211 -14.41 -13.68 15.44
C PHE A 211 -14.41 -15.10 14.92
N PHE A 212 -13.23 -15.69 14.75
CA PHE A 212 -13.14 -17.06 14.22
C PHE A 212 -13.77 -18.07 15.16
N ALA A 213 -13.57 -17.92 16.47
CA ALA A 213 -14.24 -18.75 17.47
C ALA A 213 -15.77 -18.64 17.40
N ALA A 214 -16.31 -17.43 17.29
CA ALA A 214 -17.74 -17.21 17.17
C ALA A 214 -18.32 -17.72 15.84
N TYR A 215 -17.58 -17.54 14.75
CA TYR A 215 -17.99 -17.99 13.42
C TYR A 215 -18.09 -19.51 13.33
N GLU A 216 -17.15 -20.24 13.94
CA GLU A 216 -17.08 -21.72 13.90
C GLU A 216 -18.00 -22.41 14.91
N ASP A 217 -18.36 -21.76 16.01
CA ASP A 217 -19.17 -22.37 17.07
C ASP A 217 -20.67 -21.98 16.99
N PRO A 218 -21.55 -22.89 16.51
CA PRO A 218 -22.98 -22.62 16.44
C PRO A 218 -23.65 -22.37 17.80
N ALA A 219 -22.98 -22.68 18.91
CA ALA A 219 -23.49 -22.42 20.28
C ALA A 219 -23.08 -21.01 20.78
N SER A 220 -22.22 -20.31 20.08
CA SER A 220 -21.85 -18.94 20.43
C SER A 220 -23.04 -17.98 20.26
N GLU A 221 -23.24 -17.11 21.23
CA GLU A 221 -24.25 -16.05 21.14
C GLU A 221 -23.96 -15.06 19.99
N MET A 222 -22.71 -14.99 19.54
CA MET A 222 -22.26 -14.13 18.44
C MET A 222 -22.16 -14.84 17.09
N HIS A 223 -22.52 -16.11 17.00
CA HIS A 223 -22.40 -16.90 15.78
C HIS A 223 -23.12 -16.26 14.59
N ASP A 224 -24.42 -15.98 14.74
CA ASP A 224 -25.21 -15.37 13.66
C ASP A 224 -24.72 -13.97 13.31
N TRP A 225 -24.25 -13.22 14.30
CA TRP A 225 -23.65 -11.89 14.07
C TRP A 225 -22.35 -11.98 13.27
N ALA A 226 -21.45 -12.87 13.66
CA ALA A 226 -20.17 -13.09 12.95
C ALA A 226 -20.42 -13.50 11.49
N HIS A 227 -21.34 -14.43 11.25
CA HIS A 227 -21.75 -14.84 9.91
C HIS A 227 -22.32 -13.67 9.11
N LYS A 228 -23.24 -12.91 9.68
CA LYS A 228 -23.85 -11.77 8.99
C LYS A 228 -22.79 -10.70 8.62
N VAL A 229 -21.90 -10.35 9.55
CA VAL A 229 -20.80 -9.41 9.29
C VAL A 229 -19.91 -9.90 8.16
N TYR A 230 -19.45 -11.15 8.23
CA TYR A 230 -18.57 -11.72 7.24
C TYR A 230 -19.17 -11.67 5.84
N TRP A 231 -20.37 -12.19 5.68
CA TRP A 231 -21.00 -12.28 4.37
C TRP A 231 -21.42 -10.93 3.80
N GLU A 232 -21.78 -9.98 4.64
CA GLU A 232 -22.07 -8.62 4.18
C GLU A 232 -20.80 -7.89 3.70
N VAL A 233 -19.64 -8.07 4.36
CA VAL A 233 -18.36 -7.55 3.86
C VAL A 233 -17.97 -8.22 2.55
N VAL A 234 -18.12 -9.53 2.42
CA VAL A 234 -17.84 -10.26 1.16
C VAL A 234 -18.68 -9.71 0.01
N GLU A 235 -19.97 -9.45 0.24
CA GLU A 235 -20.85 -8.83 -0.76
C GLU A 235 -20.34 -7.47 -1.21
N HIS A 236 -19.92 -6.61 -0.27
CA HIS A 236 -19.37 -5.30 -0.56
C HIS A 236 -18.01 -5.38 -1.27
N MET A 237 -17.15 -6.33 -0.91
CA MET A 237 -15.91 -6.58 -1.65
C MET A 237 -16.15 -6.88 -3.13
N LEU A 238 -17.21 -7.63 -3.43
CA LEU A 238 -17.55 -8.04 -4.80
C LEU A 238 -18.32 -6.97 -5.59
N THR A 239 -18.78 -5.91 -4.95
CA THR A 239 -19.62 -4.88 -5.60
C THR A 239 -19.03 -3.48 -5.52
N THR A 240 -18.67 -3.01 -4.33
CA THR A 240 -18.21 -1.63 -4.05
C THR A 240 -16.74 -1.53 -3.70
N ALA A 241 -16.02 -2.64 -3.64
CA ALA A 241 -14.61 -2.78 -3.26
C ALA A 241 -14.30 -2.58 -1.77
N GLU A 242 -15.18 -1.97 -0.99
CA GLU A 242 -14.93 -1.70 0.44
C GLU A 242 -16.18 -1.98 1.29
N PRO A 243 -15.98 -2.43 2.54
CA PRO A 243 -14.72 -2.52 3.28
C PRO A 243 -13.87 -3.72 2.89
N GLY A 244 -12.57 -3.64 3.22
CA GLY A 244 -11.68 -4.80 3.28
C GLY A 244 -11.75 -5.51 4.64
N PHE A 245 -10.94 -6.55 4.81
CA PHE A 245 -10.68 -7.15 6.12
C PHE A 245 -9.28 -6.78 6.61
N SER A 246 -9.17 -6.51 7.91
CA SER A 246 -7.93 -6.43 8.66
C SER A 246 -7.90 -7.58 9.67
N ILE A 247 -6.83 -8.38 9.67
CA ILE A 247 -6.76 -9.63 10.41
C ILE A 247 -5.79 -9.47 11.59
N ASP A 248 -6.27 -9.75 12.78
CA ASP A 248 -5.55 -9.59 14.04
C ASP A 248 -5.62 -10.89 14.86
N VAL A 249 -4.88 -11.92 14.43
CA VAL A 249 -4.96 -13.27 15.00
C VAL A 249 -3.59 -13.87 15.30
N GLY A 250 -3.57 -14.92 16.11
CA GLY A 250 -2.42 -15.77 16.37
C GLY A 250 -1.27 -15.02 17.07
N GLU A 251 -0.04 -15.21 16.62
CA GLU A 251 1.15 -14.61 17.23
C GLU A 251 1.17 -13.07 17.19
N ASN A 252 0.37 -12.47 16.32
CA ASN A 252 0.25 -11.02 16.18
C ASN A 252 -1.03 -10.47 16.84
N ALA A 253 -1.77 -11.28 17.57
CA ALA A 253 -2.98 -10.83 18.25
C ALA A 253 -2.70 -9.64 19.18
N GLY A 254 -3.57 -8.62 19.09
CA GLY A 254 -3.39 -7.33 19.77
C GLY A 254 -2.72 -6.24 18.95
N GLU A 255 -2.11 -6.55 17.81
CA GLU A 255 -1.57 -5.55 16.87
C GLU A 255 -2.62 -5.17 15.81
N HIS A 256 -3.73 -4.59 16.25
CA HIS A 256 -4.87 -4.25 15.39
C HIS A 256 -4.76 -2.90 14.69
N LEU A 257 -3.80 -2.03 15.05
CA LEU A 257 -3.55 -0.78 14.35
C LEU A 257 -2.91 -1.05 12.99
N ARG A 258 -3.31 -0.26 12.00
CA ARG A 258 -2.75 -0.26 10.64
C ARG A 258 -2.44 1.17 10.21
N ASN A 259 -1.49 1.33 9.28
CA ASN A 259 -1.29 2.57 8.56
C ASN A 259 -2.31 2.73 7.42
N ALA A 260 -2.22 3.82 6.68
CA ALA A 260 -3.16 4.12 5.59
C ALA A 260 -3.26 3.05 4.50
N CYS A 261 -2.15 2.34 4.23
CA CYS A 261 -2.07 1.27 3.21
C CYS A 261 -2.14 -0.15 3.82
N THR A 262 -2.32 -0.25 5.14
CA THR A 262 -2.56 -1.47 5.91
C THR A 262 -1.41 -2.46 6.07
N GLU A 263 -0.22 -2.18 5.54
CA GLU A 263 0.94 -3.08 5.65
C GLU A 263 1.69 -2.97 6.99
N VAL A 264 1.61 -1.85 7.70
CA VAL A 264 2.27 -1.66 9.00
C VAL A 264 1.29 -1.98 10.12
N THR A 265 1.75 -2.76 11.10
CA THR A 265 0.96 -3.20 12.25
C THR A 265 1.56 -2.65 13.56
N SER A 266 0.73 -2.35 14.53
CA SER A 266 1.14 -2.02 15.90
C SER A 266 0.03 -2.23 16.91
N SER A 267 0.41 -2.37 18.18
CA SER A 267 -0.48 -2.31 19.34
C SER A 267 -0.41 -0.96 20.06
N ASP A 268 0.56 -0.11 19.75
CA ASP A 268 0.85 1.12 20.48
C ASP A 268 0.33 2.36 19.75
N ASP A 269 -0.31 3.24 20.51
CA ASP A 269 -0.71 4.57 20.03
C ASP A 269 0.52 5.42 19.67
N ASN A 270 0.37 6.29 18.69
CA ASN A 270 1.42 7.16 18.19
C ASN A 270 2.63 6.40 17.60
N ASP A 271 2.45 5.17 17.14
CA ASP A 271 3.52 4.44 16.50
C ASP A 271 3.74 4.93 15.06
N ILE A 272 4.96 4.83 14.58
CA ILE A 272 5.35 5.30 13.27
C ILE A 272 6.37 4.36 12.64
N CYS A 273 6.27 4.17 11.32
CA CYS A 273 7.16 3.35 10.54
C CYS A 273 7.67 4.07 9.30
N ASN A 274 8.77 3.59 8.77
CA ASN A 274 9.35 4.02 7.51
C ASN A 274 9.41 2.86 6.51
N LEU A 275 9.54 3.19 5.24
CA LEU A 275 9.48 2.23 4.15
C LEU A 275 10.69 2.34 3.23
N GLY A 276 11.10 1.20 2.71
CA GLY A 276 12.06 1.06 1.63
C GLY A 276 11.98 -0.36 1.09
N SER A 277 12.22 -0.57 -0.21
CA SER A 277 11.96 -1.85 -0.85
C SER A 277 13.14 -2.33 -1.68
N ILE A 278 13.45 -3.61 -1.57
CA ILE A 278 14.45 -4.30 -2.41
C ILE A 278 13.76 -4.69 -3.72
N ASN A 279 14.39 -4.37 -4.83
CA ASN A 279 13.92 -4.70 -6.17
C ASN A 279 14.51 -6.05 -6.63
N LEU A 280 13.74 -7.12 -6.48
CA LEU A 280 14.19 -8.46 -6.85
C LEU A 280 14.51 -8.60 -8.34
N ALA A 281 13.82 -7.86 -9.20
CA ALA A 281 14.01 -7.94 -10.65
C ALA A 281 15.42 -7.53 -11.12
N ARG A 282 16.18 -6.82 -10.28
CA ARG A 282 17.55 -6.37 -10.59
C ARG A 282 18.64 -7.21 -9.94
N LEU A 283 18.26 -8.34 -9.32
CA LEU A 283 19.18 -9.19 -8.58
C LEU A 283 19.34 -10.54 -9.27
N ASN A 284 20.60 -10.97 -9.38
CA ASN A 284 20.93 -12.23 -10.03
C ASN A 284 21.09 -13.38 -9.03
N THR A 285 21.59 -13.08 -7.82
CA THR A 285 21.92 -14.10 -6.83
C THR A 285 21.28 -13.86 -5.47
N LYS A 286 21.10 -14.92 -4.72
CA LYS A 286 20.59 -14.88 -3.34
C LYS A 286 21.55 -14.15 -2.40
N GLU A 287 22.85 -14.26 -2.63
CA GLU A 287 23.90 -13.58 -1.85
C GLU A 287 23.83 -12.07 -2.00
N GLU A 288 23.59 -11.59 -3.24
CA GLU A 288 23.35 -10.18 -3.51
C GLU A 288 22.08 -9.69 -2.79
N PHE A 289 21.02 -10.48 -2.83
CA PHE A 289 19.78 -10.20 -2.11
C PHE A 289 19.99 -10.14 -0.59
N ALA A 290 20.69 -11.12 -0.01
CA ALA A 290 21.02 -11.15 1.42
C ALA A 290 21.81 -9.89 1.85
N ARG A 291 22.75 -9.44 1.00
CA ARG A 291 23.48 -8.21 1.25
C ARG A 291 22.57 -6.97 1.23
N LEU A 292 21.63 -6.90 0.31
CA LEU A 292 20.65 -5.80 0.27
C LEU A 292 19.67 -5.84 1.45
N VAL A 293 19.32 -7.00 1.96
CA VAL A 293 18.56 -7.12 3.22
C VAL A 293 19.33 -6.46 4.36
N GLU A 294 20.64 -6.70 4.47
CA GLU A 294 21.48 -6.05 5.47
C GLU A 294 21.56 -4.53 5.27
N LEU A 295 21.88 -4.07 4.07
CA LEU A 295 21.99 -2.64 3.76
C LEU A 295 20.68 -1.89 3.96
N GLY A 296 19.58 -2.45 3.46
CA GLY A 296 18.24 -1.85 3.58
C GLY A 296 17.78 -1.77 5.05
N THR A 297 18.06 -2.81 5.83
CA THR A 297 17.77 -2.82 7.27
C THR A 297 18.55 -1.73 8.00
N ALA A 298 19.85 -1.61 7.74
CA ALA A 298 20.70 -0.57 8.33
C ALA A 298 20.24 0.84 7.92
N PHE A 299 19.88 1.03 6.63
CA PHE A 299 19.35 2.29 6.13
C PHE A 299 18.06 2.70 6.85
N LEU A 300 17.09 1.80 6.95
CA LEU A 300 15.81 2.10 7.61
C LEU A 300 15.99 2.35 9.11
N LEU A 301 16.87 1.61 9.77
CA LEU A 301 17.20 1.85 11.17
C LEU A 301 17.81 3.26 11.37
N ALA A 302 18.79 3.65 10.56
CA ALA A 302 19.36 4.99 10.58
C ALA A 302 18.28 6.05 10.31
N GLY A 303 17.35 5.77 9.39
CA GLY A 303 16.20 6.61 9.09
C GLY A 303 15.30 6.87 10.29
N THR A 304 15.13 5.93 11.21
CA THR A 304 14.38 6.15 12.47
C THR A 304 15.08 7.14 13.40
N CYS A 305 16.39 7.26 13.30
CA CYS A 305 17.16 8.23 14.06
C CYS A 305 17.22 9.60 13.40
N TYR A 306 17.21 9.63 12.07
CA TYR A 306 17.28 10.85 11.28
C TYR A 306 15.94 11.61 11.20
N SER A 307 14.83 10.90 11.04
CA SER A 307 13.53 11.51 10.76
C SER A 307 13.03 12.40 11.90
N LEU A 308 12.57 13.59 11.57
CA LEU A 308 11.66 14.33 12.44
C LEU A 308 10.31 13.61 12.52
N VAL A 309 9.53 13.95 13.55
CA VAL A 309 8.19 13.40 13.76
C VAL A 309 7.20 14.53 14.06
N PRO A 310 5.89 14.32 13.88
CA PRO A 310 4.91 15.41 13.97
C PRO A 310 4.72 15.95 15.39
N PHE A 311 4.87 15.13 16.43
CA PHE A 311 4.69 15.53 17.84
C PHE A 311 5.40 14.55 18.79
N GLU A 312 5.55 14.99 20.07
CA GLU A 312 6.35 14.29 21.07
C GLU A 312 5.90 12.85 21.37
N GLY A 313 4.59 12.59 21.36
CA GLY A 313 4.06 11.23 21.56
C GLY A 313 4.62 10.22 20.56
N VAL A 314 4.75 10.63 19.31
CA VAL A 314 5.36 9.79 18.25
C VAL A 314 6.85 9.58 18.51
N ALA A 315 7.58 10.60 18.98
CA ALA A 315 8.99 10.44 19.30
C ALA A 315 9.22 9.40 20.40
N LYS A 316 8.38 9.40 21.43
CA LYS A 316 8.44 8.44 22.55
C LYS A 316 8.16 7.01 22.08
N THR A 317 7.08 6.79 21.34
CA THR A 317 6.73 5.45 20.85
C THR A 317 7.76 4.94 19.85
N ARG A 318 8.23 5.79 18.94
CA ARG A 318 9.32 5.44 18.03
C ARG A 318 10.59 5.01 18.76
N ALA A 319 11.01 5.74 19.79
CA ALA A 319 12.19 5.40 20.57
C ALA A 319 12.07 4.02 21.23
N LYS A 320 10.87 3.60 21.61
CA LYS A 320 10.56 2.27 22.15
C LYS A 320 10.55 1.20 21.06
N ASN A 321 9.83 1.39 19.97
CA ASN A 321 9.45 0.35 19.02
C ASN A 321 10.32 0.28 17.77
N ARG A 322 10.79 1.40 17.25
CA ARG A 322 11.62 1.55 16.03
C ARG A 322 11.19 0.65 14.86
N ARG A 323 9.89 0.56 14.60
CA ARG A 323 9.36 -0.31 13.56
C ARG A 323 9.93 0.08 12.19
N LEU A 324 10.36 -0.93 11.45
CA LEU A 324 10.88 -0.80 10.09
C LEU A 324 9.92 -1.48 9.10
N GLY A 325 9.83 -0.93 7.91
CA GLY A 325 9.08 -1.50 6.80
C GLY A 325 10.00 -1.83 5.63
N LEU A 326 10.94 -2.76 5.82
CA LEU A 326 11.70 -3.30 4.71
C LEU A 326 10.76 -4.13 3.84
N GLY A 327 10.56 -3.69 2.61
CA GLY A 327 9.67 -4.31 1.65
C GLY A 327 10.40 -4.91 0.46
N LEU A 328 9.59 -5.48 -0.42
CA LEU A 328 10.02 -6.10 -1.67
C LEU A 328 9.21 -5.52 -2.82
N MET A 329 9.81 -5.43 -3.99
CA MET A 329 9.17 -5.12 -5.27
C MET A 329 9.81 -5.95 -6.38
N GLY A 330 9.18 -5.99 -7.55
CA GLY A 330 9.71 -6.73 -8.69
C GLY A 330 9.64 -8.24 -8.55
N ILE A 331 8.83 -8.76 -7.62
CA ILE A 331 8.67 -10.22 -7.42
C ILE A 331 8.09 -10.89 -8.66
N TYR A 332 7.06 -10.30 -9.27
CA TYR A 332 6.47 -10.84 -10.48
C TYR A 332 7.49 -10.91 -11.63
N GLU A 333 8.21 -9.83 -11.88
CA GLU A 333 9.26 -9.81 -12.92
C GLU A 333 10.37 -10.83 -12.62
N TRP A 334 10.76 -10.97 -11.36
CA TRP A 334 11.72 -11.98 -10.90
C TRP A 334 11.24 -13.41 -11.20
N LEU A 335 9.95 -13.70 -10.95
CA LEU A 335 9.33 -15.00 -11.23
C LEU A 335 9.36 -15.31 -12.73
N VAL A 336 8.80 -14.41 -13.53
CA VAL A 336 8.66 -14.60 -14.99
C VAL A 336 10.01 -14.69 -15.67
N ALA A 337 10.99 -13.86 -15.28
CA ALA A 337 12.35 -13.91 -15.81
C ALA A 337 13.06 -15.24 -15.56
N ARG A 338 12.62 -16.02 -14.57
CA ARG A 338 13.12 -17.36 -14.23
C ARG A 338 12.25 -18.50 -14.76
N GLY A 339 11.19 -18.17 -15.51
CA GLY A 339 10.26 -19.14 -16.07
C GLY A 339 9.23 -19.68 -15.07
N TYR A 340 9.07 -19.02 -13.92
CA TYR A 340 8.04 -19.34 -12.95
C TYR A 340 6.72 -18.64 -13.28
N ARG A 341 5.63 -19.27 -12.90
CA ARG A 341 4.31 -18.64 -12.86
C ARG A 341 4.14 -17.83 -11.57
N TYR A 342 3.07 -17.06 -11.51
CA TYR A 342 2.70 -16.33 -10.28
C TYR A 342 2.13 -17.32 -9.24
N GLU A 343 3.05 -18.03 -8.59
CA GLU A 343 2.75 -19.06 -7.58
C GLU A 343 3.97 -19.30 -6.68
N GLN A 344 3.76 -20.01 -5.57
CA GLN A 344 4.82 -20.38 -4.64
C GLN A 344 5.86 -21.28 -5.31
N ASN A 345 7.13 -21.10 -4.95
CA ASN A 345 8.22 -21.96 -5.40
C ASN A 345 9.39 -21.95 -4.41
N ASP A 346 10.21 -23.01 -4.45
CA ASP A 346 11.29 -23.23 -3.49
C ASP A 346 12.45 -22.23 -3.64
N GLU A 347 12.72 -21.75 -4.85
CA GLU A 347 13.79 -20.76 -5.06
C GLU A 347 13.42 -19.45 -4.37
N LEU A 348 12.21 -18.93 -4.60
CA LEU A 348 11.75 -17.71 -3.92
C LEU A 348 11.67 -17.92 -2.41
N ALA A 349 11.22 -19.09 -1.92
CA ALA A 349 11.22 -19.41 -0.50
C ALA A 349 12.62 -19.26 0.10
N SER A 350 13.66 -19.76 -0.56
CA SER A 350 15.04 -19.65 -0.09
C SER A 350 15.55 -18.20 -0.05
N TRP A 351 15.07 -17.33 -0.92
CA TRP A 351 15.36 -15.89 -0.86
C TRP A 351 14.59 -15.22 0.28
N LEU A 352 13.33 -15.59 0.48
CA LEU A 352 12.52 -15.06 1.59
C LEU A 352 13.07 -15.49 2.97
N ASP A 353 13.76 -16.62 3.07
CA ASP A 353 14.50 -17.00 4.29
C ASP A 353 15.63 -16.00 4.61
N GLU A 354 16.34 -15.49 3.59
CA GLU A 354 17.30 -14.41 3.78
C GLU A 354 16.62 -13.09 4.19
N TYR A 355 15.46 -12.80 3.60
CA TYR A 355 14.66 -11.63 3.97
C TYR A 355 14.27 -11.63 5.46
N ALA A 356 13.87 -12.79 5.98
CA ALA A 356 13.49 -12.94 7.38
C ALA A 356 14.65 -12.63 8.38
N LYS A 357 15.90 -12.73 7.95
CA LYS A 357 17.06 -12.40 8.79
C LYS A 357 17.17 -10.91 9.16
N SER A 358 16.37 -10.06 8.52
CA SER A 358 16.32 -8.62 8.86
C SER A 358 16.08 -8.35 10.35
N THR A 359 15.37 -9.22 11.06
CA THR A 359 15.13 -9.09 12.50
C THR A 359 16.43 -9.16 13.31
N GLU A 360 17.28 -10.16 13.05
CA GLU A 360 18.58 -10.31 13.71
C GLU A 360 19.56 -9.21 13.30
N ILE A 361 19.55 -8.85 12.02
CA ILE A 361 20.35 -7.77 11.46
C ILE A 361 20.00 -6.45 12.16
N ALA A 362 18.72 -6.12 12.26
CA ALA A 362 18.24 -4.91 12.90
C ALA A 362 18.68 -4.84 14.38
N ALA A 363 18.54 -5.94 15.11
CA ALA A 363 18.97 -6.00 16.51
C ALA A 363 20.47 -5.76 16.66
N ARG A 364 21.29 -6.35 15.79
CA ARG A 364 22.75 -6.17 15.77
C ARG A 364 23.16 -4.72 15.49
N TYR A 365 22.55 -4.10 14.48
CA TYR A 365 22.86 -2.70 14.14
C TYR A 365 22.31 -1.71 15.18
N ALA A 366 21.16 -1.99 15.78
CA ALA A 366 20.59 -1.18 16.86
C ALA A 366 21.50 -1.19 18.10
N ALA A 367 21.99 -2.36 18.51
CA ALA A 367 22.95 -2.49 19.60
C ALA A 367 24.24 -1.70 19.33
N ARG A 368 24.73 -1.72 18.11
CA ARG A 368 25.94 -1.00 17.69
C ARG A 368 25.82 0.51 17.86
N ILE A 369 24.66 1.10 17.61
CA ILE A 369 24.44 2.55 17.75
C ILE A 369 23.73 2.93 19.06
N GLY A 370 23.49 1.97 19.94
CA GLY A 370 22.94 2.23 21.28
C GLY A 370 21.46 2.62 21.30
N VAL A 371 20.65 2.08 20.38
CA VAL A 371 19.20 2.30 20.34
C VAL A 371 18.43 1.00 20.57
N SER A 372 17.12 1.11 20.84
CA SER A 372 16.24 -0.05 20.98
C SER A 372 16.20 -0.87 19.69
N ALA A 373 16.18 -2.18 19.80
CA ALA A 373 16.00 -3.06 18.66
C ALA A 373 14.59 -2.85 18.07
N PRO A 374 14.46 -2.79 16.73
CA PRO A 374 13.16 -2.77 16.06
C PRO A 374 12.28 -3.94 16.48
N VAL A 375 11.04 -3.65 16.84
CA VAL A 375 10.05 -4.67 17.23
C VAL A 375 9.66 -5.54 16.03
N LYS A 376 9.52 -4.90 14.86
CA LYS A 376 9.26 -5.55 13.56
C LYS A 376 10.06 -4.85 12.47
N THR A 377 10.39 -5.59 11.41
CA THR A 377 11.33 -5.11 10.39
C THR A 377 10.83 -5.19 8.95
N ARG A 378 9.82 -6.02 8.65
CA ARG A 378 9.39 -6.33 7.28
C ARG A 378 7.93 -5.98 7.05
N ALA A 379 7.69 -5.11 6.07
CA ALA A 379 6.36 -4.78 5.56
C ALA A 379 6.43 -4.62 4.04
N ILE A 380 5.50 -5.22 3.32
CA ILE A 380 5.44 -5.04 1.85
C ILE A 380 4.44 -3.95 1.53
N ALA A 381 4.98 -2.79 1.20
CA ALA A 381 4.23 -1.60 0.81
C ALA A 381 3.73 -1.68 -0.65
N PRO A 382 2.72 -0.88 -1.04
CA PRO A 382 2.19 -0.87 -2.41
C PRO A 382 3.23 -0.45 -3.46
N THR A 383 4.22 0.34 -3.10
CA THR A 383 5.34 0.84 -3.94
C THR A 383 4.92 1.50 -5.27
N GLY A 384 3.71 2.09 -5.34
CA GLY A 384 3.14 2.60 -6.59
C GLY A 384 4.07 3.58 -7.33
N THR A 385 4.43 4.70 -6.72
CA THR A 385 5.27 5.72 -7.38
C THR A 385 6.73 5.30 -7.48
N ILE A 386 7.29 4.68 -6.44
CA ILE A 386 8.69 4.23 -6.49
C ILE A 386 8.87 3.02 -7.42
N GLY A 387 7.82 2.23 -7.65
CA GLY A 387 7.81 1.18 -8.67
C GLY A 387 7.91 1.72 -10.09
N ILE A 388 7.30 2.88 -10.36
CA ILE A 388 7.49 3.60 -11.63
C ILE A 388 8.96 4.01 -11.81
N LEU A 389 9.60 4.55 -10.76
CA LEU A 389 11.01 4.92 -10.81
C LEU A 389 11.93 3.70 -10.95
N ALA A 390 11.59 2.61 -10.26
CA ALA A 390 12.33 1.36 -10.36
C ALA A 390 12.06 0.63 -11.70
N GLU A 391 11.01 1.03 -12.40
CA GLU A 391 10.55 0.44 -13.66
C GLU A 391 10.36 -1.07 -13.54
N THR A 392 9.65 -1.50 -12.49
CA THR A 392 9.34 -2.89 -12.20
C THR A 392 7.96 -3.03 -11.58
N THR A 393 7.51 -4.27 -11.37
CA THR A 393 6.24 -4.55 -10.72
C THR A 393 6.25 -4.15 -9.24
N THR A 394 5.10 -3.71 -8.74
CA THR A 394 4.95 -3.13 -7.41
C THR A 394 4.68 -4.19 -6.35
N GLY A 395 5.36 -4.13 -5.21
CA GLY A 395 5.15 -5.07 -4.11
C GLY A 395 5.18 -6.52 -4.57
N ILE A 396 4.14 -7.27 -4.17
CA ILE A 396 3.90 -8.64 -4.66
C ILE A 396 2.95 -8.69 -5.86
N GLU A 397 2.53 -7.52 -6.37
CA GLU A 397 1.52 -7.47 -7.43
C GLU A 397 2.05 -8.08 -8.73
N PRO A 398 1.21 -8.81 -9.49
CA PRO A 398 1.52 -9.13 -10.86
C PRO A 398 1.55 -7.86 -11.70
N LEU A 399 2.06 -7.97 -12.92
CA LEU A 399 1.96 -6.89 -13.89
C LEU A 399 0.49 -6.50 -14.09
N PHE A 400 0.20 -5.20 -13.97
CA PHE A 400 -1.18 -4.73 -14.12
C PHE A 400 -1.72 -4.99 -15.52
N ALA A 401 -1.01 -4.50 -16.52
CA ALA A 401 -1.31 -4.69 -17.93
C ALA A 401 -0.03 -4.56 -18.75
N VAL A 402 0.02 -5.22 -19.89
CA VAL A 402 1.17 -5.11 -20.81
C VAL A 402 1.24 -3.72 -21.42
N ALA A 403 0.08 -3.17 -21.80
CA ALA A 403 -0.05 -1.83 -22.35
C ALA A 403 -1.40 -1.22 -21.97
N PHE A 404 -1.46 0.10 -21.91
CA PHE A 404 -2.66 0.82 -21.54
C PHE A 404 -2.73 2.22 -22.15
N LYS A 405 -3.94 2.74 -22.25
CA LYS A 405 -4.25 4.15 -22.46
C LYS A 405 -4.27 4.85 -21.10
N ARG A 406 -3.46 5.89 -20.94
CA ARG A 406 -3.51 6.78 -19.78
C ARG A 406 -4.31 8.04 -20.14
N ARG A 407 -5.44 8.23 -19.46
CA ARG A 407 -6.32 9.37 -19.62
C ARG A 407 -5.96 10.47 -18.61
N TYR A 408 -5.97 11.73 -19.03
CA TYR A 408 -5.72 12.88 -18.16
C TYR A 408 -6.42 14.14 -18.69
N LEU A 409 -6.68 15.08 -17.77
CA LEU A 409 -7.26 16.38 -18.11
C LEU A 409 -6.15 17.37 -18.44
N LYS A 410 -6.29 18.04 -19.58
CA LYS A 410 -5.47 19.19 -19.97
C LYS A 410 -6.40 20.39 -20.13
N GLY A 411 -6.40 21.27 -19.12
CA GLY A 411 -7.42 22.30 -19.02
C GLY A 411 -8.79 21.72 -18.70
N LYS A 412 -9.72 21.77 -19.65
CA LYS A 412 -11.07 21.19 -19.54
C LYS A 412 -11.30 20.01 -20.49
N GLU A 413 -10.29 19.65 -21.26
CA GLU A 413 -10.38 18.63 -22.29
C GLU A 413 -9.69 17.36 -21.86
N TRP A 414 -10.27 16.21 -22.22
CA TRP A 414 -9.70 14.92 -21.97
C TRP A 414 -8.70 14.57 -23.05
N HIS A 415 -7.50 14.16 -22.62
CA HIS A 415 -6.43 13.66 -23.49
C HIS A 415 -6.02 12.28 -23.03
N PHE A 416 -5.38 11.53 -23.90
CA PHE A 416 -4.77 10.25 -23.54
C PHE A 416 -3.41 10.05 -24.21
N GLN A 417 -2.62 9.18 -23.61
CA GLN A 417 -1.37 8.67 -24.17
C GLN A 417 -1.37 7.15 -24.07
N TYR A 418 -0.78 6.50 -25.05
CA TYR A 418 -0.46 5.09 -24.95
C TYR A 418 0.80 4.90 -24.12
N VAL A 419 0.80 3.89 -23.27
CA VAL A 419 1.93 3.50 -22.44
C VAL A 419 2.11 1.99 -22.55
N VAL A 420 3.31 1.55 -22.90
CA VAL A 420 3.73 0.17 -22.73
C VAL A 420 4.43 0.07 -21.39
N ASP A 421 4.05 -0.90 -20.57
CA ASP A 421 4.69 -1.11 -19.28
C ASP A 421 6.17 -1.46 -19.47
N ALA A 422 7.06 -0.80 -18.72
CA ALA A 422 8.49 -0.99 -18.84
C ALA A 422 8.94 -2.43 -18.51
N THR A 423 8.25 -3.09 -17.58
CA THR A 423 8.48 -4.50 -17.27
C THR A 423 8.06 -5.39 -18.43
N ALA A 424 6.86 -5.16 -19.00
CA ALA A 424 6.39 -5.90 -20.16
C ALA A 424 7.34 -5.76 -21.34
N ARG A 425 7.81 -4.56 -21.62
CA ARG A 425 8.80 -4.30 -22.67
C ARG A 425 10.08 -5.10 -22.44
N ARG A 426 10.64 -5.12 -21.23
CA ARG A 426 11.82 -5.94 -20.92
C ARG A 426 11.55 -7.43 -21.08
N LEU A 427 10.40 -7.91 -20.65
CA LEU A 427 10.03 -9.33 -20.80
C LEU A 427 9.96 -9.73 -22.27
N VAL A 428 9.41 -8.89 -23.11
CA VAL A 428 9.37 -9.12 -24.57
C VAL A 428 10.77 -9.02 -25.19
N GLU A 429 11.50 -7.95 -24.95
CA GLU A 429 12.75 -7.67 -25.65
C GLU A 429 13.96 -8.46 -25.12
N LYS A 430 14.05 -8.63 -23.79
CA LYS A 430 15.21 -9.30 -23.15
C LYS A 430 15.02 -10.80 -23.01
N TYR A 431 13.81 -11.22 -22.68
CA TYR A 431 13.49 -12.64 -22.43
C TYR A 431 12.76 -13.30 -23.58
N ASN A 432 12.50 -12.53 -24.66
CA ASN A 432 11.86 -13.00 -25.89
C ASN A 432 10.50 -13.68 -25.64
N LEU A 433 9.74 -13.14 -24.69
CA LEU A 433 8.37 -13.59 -24.42
C LEU A 433 7.40 -12.96 -25.42
N ASP A 434 6.37 -13.71 -25.80
CA ASP A 434 5.26 -13.11 -26.52
C ASP A 434 4.45 -12.22 -25.58
N ALA A 435 4.11 -11.02 -26.01
CA ALA A 435 3.34 -10.08 -25.20
C ALA A 435 1.98 -10.66 -24.79
N ASP A 436 1.37 -11.48 -25.64
CA ASP A 436 0.10 -12.13 -25.40
C ASP A 436 0.19 -13.30 -24.38
N ASP A 437 1.40 -13.81 -24.13
CA ASP A 437 1.66 -14.86 -23.14
C ASP A 437 2.01 -14.29 -21.73
N ILE A 438 2.17 -12.99 -21.60
CA ILE A 438 2.44 -12.33 -20.31
C ILE A 438 1.15 -12.26 -19.50
N GLU A 439 1.08 -13.09 -18.46
CA GLU A 439 -0.06 -13.11 -17.53
C GLU A 439 -0.15 -11.81 -16.72
N THR A 440 -1.27 -11.13 -16.78
CA THR A 440 -1.48 -9.85 -16.10
C THR A 440 -2.39 -9.99 -14.88
N ALA A 441 -2.50 -8.92 -14.08
CA ALA A 441 -3.48 -8.86 -12.99
C ALA A 441 -4.92 -9.05 -13.50
N TYR A 442 -5.19 -8.61 -14.72
CA TYR A 442 -6.48 -8.80 -15.38
C TYR A 442 -6.77 -10.27 -15.69
N ASP A 443 -5.77 -11.02 -16.16
CA ASP A 443 -5.89 -12.46 -16.41
C ASP A 443 -6.07 -13.22 -15.09
N LEU A 444 -5.27 -12.89 -14.08
CA LEU A 444 -5.34 -13.47 -12.73
C LEU A 444 -6.63 -13.11 -11.98
N ALA A 445 -7.33 -12.03 -12.37
CA ALA A 445 -8.61 -11.67 -11.77
C ALA A 445 -9.68 -12.76 -11.91
N ARG A 446 -9.53 -13.65 -12.91
CA ARG A 446 -10.43 -14.79 -13.13
C ARG A 446 -10.12 -15.97 -12.20
N ASP A 447 -8.96 -15.94 -11.54
CA ASP A 447 -8.53 -16.96 -10.56
C ASP A 447 -8.05 -16.27 -9.28
N PRO A 448 -8.98 -15.68 -8.49
CA PRO A 448 -8.63 -14.92 -7.29
C PRO A 448 -7.93 -15.78 -6.24
N GLU A 449 -8.15 -17.09 -6.23
CA GLU A 449 -7.50 -18.00 -5.28
C GLU A 449 -5.98 -18.00 -5.44
N ARG A 450 -5.45 -17.99 -6.65
CA ARG A 450 -4.00 -17.91 -6.89
C ARG A 450 -3.38 -16.65 -6.27
N ARG A 451 -4.07 -15.52 -6.40
CA ARG A 451 -3.64 -14.24 -5.82
C ARG A 451 -3.60 -14.30 -4.30
N ILE A 452 -4.68 -14.80 -3.68
CA ILE A 452 -4.81 -14.90 -2.22
C ILE A 452 -3.83 -15.93 -1.68
N ALA A 453 -3.72 -17.09 -2.30
CA ALA A 453 -2.78 -18.15 -1.89
C ALA A 453 -1.32 -17.65 -1.94
N PHE A 454 -0.94 -16.90 -2.96
CA PHE A 454 0.39 -16.32 -3.05
C PHE A 454 0.65 -15.28 -1.95
N GLN A 455 -0.30 -14.38 -1.70
CA GLN A 455 -0.20 -13.42 -0.60
C GLN A 455 -0.07 -14.11 0.76
N ALA A 456 -0.90 -15.10 1.04
CA ALA A 456 -0.86 -15.86 2.29
C ALA A 456 0.47 -16.62 2.45
N TRP A 457 1.01 -17.14 1.35
CA TRP A 457 2.28 -17.81 1.36
C TRP A 457 3.45 -16.86 1.66
N VAL A 458 3.52 -15.70 0.99
CA VAL A 458 4.55 -14.68 1.24
C VAL A 458 4.44 -14.11 2.65
N GLN A 459 3.22 -13.99 3.19
CA GLN A 459 2.98 -13.46 4.54
C GLN A 459 3.77 -14.21 5.63
N LYS A 460 4.10 -15.48 5.42
CA LYS A 460 4.89 -16.28 6.38
C LYS A 460 6.25 -15.68 6.72
N TRP A 461 6.83 -14.90 5.81
CA TRP A 461 8.12 -14.21 5.99
C TRP A 461 7.99 -12.72 6.35
N VAL A 462 6.77 -12.20 6.43
CA VAL A 462 6.51 -10.78 6.70
C VAL A 462 5.93 -10.64 8.10
N ASP A 463 6.66 -9.97 8.99
CA ASP A 463 6.25 -9.81 10.39
C ASP A 463 5.21 -8.69 10.61
N HIS A 464 5.17 -7.69 9.74
CA HIS A 464 4.03 -6.79 9.57
C HIS A 464 3.01 -7.39 8.59
N GLY A 465 2.44 -6.60 7.70
CA GLY A 465 1.49 -7.02 6.67
C GLY A 465 1.98 -6.77 5.26
N ILE A 466 1.14 -7.14 4.32
CA ILE A 466 1.33 -6.95 2.89
C ILE A 466 0.18 -6.09 2.37
N SER A 467 0.50 -4.96 1.73
CA SER A 467 -0.47 -4.20 0.97
C SER A 467 -0.55 -4.77 -0.45
N SER A 468 -1.64 -5.44 -0.73
CA SER A 468 -1.94 -6.01 -2.05
C SER A 468 -3.43 -5.86 -2.34
N THR A 469 -3.76 -5.58 -3.59
CA THR A 469 -5.14 -5.45 -4.04
C THR A 469 -5.52 -6.64 -4.91
N LEU A 470 -6.53 -7.37 -4.48
CA LEU A 470 -7.13 -8.44 -5.27
C LEU A 470 -8.01 -7.83 -6.36
N ASN A 471 -7.49 -7.76 -7.58
CA ASN A 471 -8.29 -7.34 -8.72
C ASN A 471 -9.29 -8.43 -9.07
N LEU A 472 -10.53 -8.03 -9.31
CA LEU A 472 -11.64 -8.91 -9.69
C LEU A 472 -12.26 -8.42 -11.00
N PRO A 473 -12.88 -9.32 -11.79
CA PRO A 473 -13.67 -8.90 -12.93
C PRO A 473 -14.81 -7.97 -12.52
N SER A 474 -15.32 -7.19 -13.45
CA SER A 474 -16.52 -6.35 -13.22
C SER A 474 -17.68 -7.21 -12.71
N VAL A 475 -18.60 -6.59 -11.97
CA VAL A 475 -19.72 -7.28 -11.29
C VAL A 475 -20.47 -8.23 -12.23
N GLY A 476 -20.65 -7.86 -13.50
CA GLY A 476 -21.34 -8.71 -14.50
C GLY A 476 -20.51 -9.79 -15.14
N GLU A 477 -19.20 -9.82 -14.93
CA GLU A 477 -18.24 -10.72 -15.60
C GLU A 477 -17.57 -11.72 -14.64
N GLN A 478 -17.89 -11.66 -13.34
CA GLN A 478 -17.37 -12.60 -12.35
C GLN A 478 -17.85 -14.03 -12.66
N GLN A 479 -16.91 -14.97 -12.73
CA GLN A 479 -17.18 -16.38 -13.05
C GLN A 479 -17.38 -17.24 -11.79
N PHE A 480 -17.34 -16.65 -10.62
CA PHE A 480 -17.56 -17.28 -9.32
C PHE A 480 -18.76 -16.65 -8.63
N THR A 481 -19.44 -17.43 -7.83
CA THR A 481 -20.53 -16.96 -6.99
C THR A 481 -20.00 -16.25 -5.75
N HIS A 482 -20.83 -15.41 -5.14
CA HIS A 482 -20.57 -14.82 -3.83
C HIS A 482 -20.18 -15.87 -2.77
N LYS A 483 -20.87 -17.00 -2.76
CA LYS A 483 -20.60 -18.10 -1.84
C LYS A 483 -19.22 -18.74 -2.10
N GLU A 484 -18.92 -19.09 -3.34
CA GLU A 484 -17.62 -19.68 -3.69
C GLU A 484 -16.45 -18.77 -3.33
N PHE A 485 -16.56 -17.48 -3.64
CA PHE A 485 -15.54 -16.52 -3.27
C PHE A 485 -15.39 -16.39 -1.75
N GLY A 486 -16.51 -16.26 -1.01
CA GLY A 486 -16.47 -16.12 0.44
C GLY A 486 -15.94 -17.37 1.15
N GLU A 487 -16.31 -18.56 0.72
CA GLU A 487 -15.78 -19.81 1.29
C GLU A 487 -14.28 -19.97 1.01
N MET A 488 -13.83 -19.66 -0.20
CA MET A 488 -12.42 -19.64 -0.57
C MET A 488 -11.65 -18.62 0.28
N LEU A 489 -12.10 -17.38 0.34
CA LEU A 489 -11.45 -16.32 1.11
C LEU A 489 -11.33 -16.67 2.60
N TYR A 490 -12.40 -17.20 3.19
CA TYR A 490 -12.42 -17.59 4.61
C TYR A 490 -11.29 -18.57 4.96
N GLY A 491 -11.00 -19.51 4.07
CA GLY A 491 -9.94 -20.49 4.25
C GLY A 491 -8.53 -19.89 4.36
N TYR A 492 -8.30 -18.72 3.75
CA TYR A 492 -7.00 -18.05 3.76
C TYR A 492 -6.88 -16.92 4.81
N LEU A 493 -8.00 -16.43 5.37
CA LEU A 493 -7.98 -15.27 6.27
C LEU A 493 -7.01 -15.40 7.44
N PRO A 494 -6.90 -16.54 8.16
CA PRO A 494 -5.97 -16.66 9.28
C PRO A 494 -4.49 -16.48 8.88
N ASP A 495 -4.15 -16.73 7.63
CA ASP A 495 -2.78 -16.61 7.09
C ASP A 495 -2.48 -15.21 6.51
N LEU A 496 -3.47 -14.31 6.53
CA LEU A 496 -3.36 -12.94 6.03
C LEU A 496 -3.28 -11.93 7.19
N ARG A 497 -2.82 -10.71 6.90
CA ARG A 497 -2.93 -9.55 7.81
C ARG A 497 -3.94 -8.53 7.32
N GLY A 498 -4.30 -8.58 6.08
CA GLY A 498 -5.32 -7.77 5.47
C GLY A 498 -5.61 -8.22 4.06
N VAL A 499 -6.81 -7.96 3.59
CA VAL A 499 -7.23 -8.20 2.21
C VAL A 499 -8.17 -7.11 1.77
N THR A 500 -7.92 -6.60 0.58
CA THR A 500 -8.79 -5.69 -0.15
C THR A 500 -9.06 -6.25 -1.52
N ALA A 501 -10.30 -6.17 -1.98
CA ALA A 501 -10.68 -6.58 -3.31
C ALA A 501 -11.14 -5.35 -4.11
N TYR A 502 -10.93 -5.39 -5.42
CA TYR A 502 -11.31 -4.31 -6.30
C TYR A 502 -11.95 -4.87 -7.58
N PRO A 503 -13.29 -4.93 -7.64
CA PRO A 503 -13.98 -5.24 -8.87
C PRO A 503 -13.75 -4.16 -9.91
N ASP A 504 -13.47 -4.56 -11.14
CA ASP A 504 -13.29 -3.63 -12.23
C ASP A 504 -14.52 -2.74 -12.43
N GLY A 505 -14.32 -1.44 -12.65
CA GLY A 505 -15.40 -0.48 -12.80
C GLY A 505 -16.14 -0.10 -11.51
N SER A 506 -15.79 -0.64 -10.34
CA SER A 506 -16.48 -0.36 -9.08
C SER A 506 -16.35 1.09 -8.58
N ARG A 507 -15.35 1.82 -9.08
CA ARG A 507 -15.19 3.26 -8.84
C ARG A 507 -15.11 4.00 -10.16
N GLY A 508 -15.96 4.98 -10.38
CA GLY A 508 -15.95 5.80 -11.59
C GLY A 508 -14.65 6.58 -11.77
N GLY A 509 -14.30 6.89 -13.03
CA GLY A 509 -13.19 7.80 -13.35
C GLY A 509 -11.80 7.14 -13.40
N GLN A 510 -11.71 5.88 -13.77
CA GLN A 510 -10.42 5.21 -13.94
C GLN A 510 -9.56 5.85 -15.03
N PRO A 511 -8.33 6.26 -14.71
CA PRO A 511 -7.45 6.96 -15.66
C PRO A 511 -6.74 6.03 -16.64
N LEU A 512 -6.85 4.69 -16.48
CA LEU A 512 -6.14 3.70 -17.28
C LEU A 512 -7.12 2.72 -17.93
N THR A 513 -6.95 2.49 -19.24
CA THR A 513 -7.69 1.47 -20.01
C THR A 513 -6.68 0.51 -20.62
N VAL A 514 -6.83 -0.79 -20.34
CA VAL A 514 -5.97 -1.84 -20.92
C VAL A 514 -6.17 -1.88 -22.44
N VAL A 515 -5.06 -1.96 -23.17
CA VAL A 515 -5.06 -2.13 -24.63
C VAL A 515 -4.08 -3.24 -25.02
N PRO A 516 -4.24 -3.87 -26.19
CA PRO A 516 -3.27 -4.82 -26.70
C PRO A 516 -1.89 -4.17 -26.91
N PHE A 517 -0.82 -4.94 -26.74
CA PHE A 517 0.55 -4.45 -26.92
C PHE A 517 0.74 -3.78 -28.29
N TRP A 518 0.27 -4.40 -29.36
CA TRP A 518 0.42 -3.89 -30.73
C TRP A 518 -0.27 -2.55 -30.98
N GLU A 519 -1.27 -2.19 -30.18
CA GLU A 519 -1.96 -0.89 -30.31
C GLU A 519 -1.11 0.26 -29.72
N ALA A 520 -0.36 -0.02 -28.67
CA ALA A 520 0.45 0.97 -27.97
C ALA A 520 1.90 1.01 -28.46
N ASP A 521 2.42 -0.11 -28.95
CA ASP A 521 3.81 -0.19 -29.40
C ASP A 521 4.07 0.73 -30.59
N GLY A 522 5.04 1.62 -30.44
CA GLY A 522 5.35 2.67 -31.42
C GLY A 522 4.46 3.91 -31.37
N ALA A 523 3.39 3.90 -30.55
CA ALA A 523 2.50 5.06 -30.34
C ALA A 523 2.75 5.78 -28.99
N GLU A 524 3.71 5.32 -28.22
CA GLU A 524 4.01 5.84 -26.90
C GLU A 524 4.46 7.32 -26.93
N GLY A 525 4.02 8.07 -25.92
CA GLY A 525 4.39 9.47 -25.75
C GLY A 525 3.68 10.44 -26.71
N ILE A 526 2.88 9.94 -27.63
CA ILE A 526 2.04 10.78 -28.50
C ILE A 526 0.78 11.16 -27.71
N GLU A 527 0.49 12.46 -27.65
CA GLU A 527 -0.71 12.98 -27.01
C GLU A 527 -1.85 12.98 -28.00
N TYR A 528 -2.96 12.37 -27.61
CA TYR A 528 -4.20 12.36 -28.40
C TYR A 528 -5.29 13.12 -27.64
N GLU A 529 -6.09 13.90 -28.38
CA GLU A 529 -7.32 14.49 -27.87
C GLU A 529 -8.46 13.47 -27.94
N GLU A 530 -9.22 13.30 -26.86
CA GLU A 530 -10.36 12.39 -26.83
C GLU A 530 -11.59 13.08 -27.44
N ILE A 531 -11.82 12.85 -28.71
CA ILE A 531 -12.98 13.39 -29.43
C ILE A 531 -14.21 12.57 -29.04
N GLY A 532 -15.01 13.12 -28.16
CA GLY A 532 -16.35 12.73 -27.73
C GLY A 532 -16.75 11.28 -27.99
N GLY A 533 -16.65 10.41 -27.04
CA GLY A 533 -17.01 9.03 -27.19
C GLY A 533 -17.18 8.29 -25.88
N GLU A 534 -18.17 7.50 -25.89
CA GLU A 534 -18.70 6.66 -24.83
C GLU A 534 -17.66 5.87 -24.06
N ASN A 535 -17.87 5.85 -22.77
CA ASN A 535 -17.36 5.00 -21.71
C ASN A 535 -16.67 3.70 -22.09
N ALA A 536 -15.41 3.58 -21.71
CA ALA A 536 -14.83 2.30 -21.38
C ALA A 536 -13.81 2.51 -20.25
N CYS A 537 -14.21 2.24 -19.04
CA CYS A 537 -13.31 2.13 -17.90
C CYS A 537 -12.97 0.67 -17.67
N VAL A 538 -11.70 0.30 -17.73
CA VAL A 538 -11.21 -1.03 -17.38
C VAL A 538 -9.93 -0.88 -16.56
N GLY A 539 -9.88 -1.46 -15.34
CA GLY A 539 -8.69 -1.76 -14.58
C GLY A 539 -8.25 -0.78 -13.50
N GLY A 540 -8.48 -1.16 -12.25
CA GLY A 540 -8.19 -0.35 -11.05
C GLY A 540 -6.73 -0.21 -10.68
N VAL A 541 -6.13 0.93 -10.95
CA VAL A 541 -4.96 1.42 -10.23
C VAL A 541 -5.25 2.84 -9.74
N CYS A 542 -5.20 3.06 -8.44
CA CYS A 542 -5.14 4.40 -7.88
C CYS A 542 -3.84 5.08 -8.35
N GLY A 543 -3.90 5.71 -9.49
CA GLY A 543 -2.85 6.57 -9.98
C GLY A 543 -2.89 7.91 -9.27
N VAL A 544 -1.92 8.17 -8.43
CA VAL A 544 -1.24 9.43 -8.08
C VAL A 544 -2.11 10.69 -8.01
#